data_0136f70887262b47e37c9cacf6baeec7
#
_entry.id   0136f70887262b47e37c9cacf6baeec7
#
_cell.length_a   1.000
_cell.length_b   1.000
_cell.length_c   1.000
_cell.angle_alpha   90.00
_cell.angle_beta   90.00
_cell.angle_gamma   90.00
#
_symmetry.space_group_name_H-M   'P 1'
#
loop_
_entity.id
_entity.type
_entity.pdbx_description
1 polymer ?
#
loop_
_entity_poly.entity_id
_entity_poly.type
_entity_poly.pdbx_seq_one_letter_code
_entity_poly.pdbx_strand_id
1 'polypeptide(L)'
;MSIDSLDAKQYCRLTRRDVLSDALAGLASCGKVGLPVKVNCVPVAGENEKELLHLAELAKAYPMEVRFIEMMPIGEGSAFPPVKNETIRKRLEEVYGEFIQTEKDDREGPAVYYTNEHFKGRIGFISPVSRSFCHQCNRIRMTAEGKLKLCLHHPVDCDLRELVRSGAEPEEIQKVLQERILQKPRDGHTTDESRPMWKIGG
;
A
#
# COMPACT_ATOMS: atom_id res chain seq x y z
N MET A 1 -8.69 1.42 -4.17
CA MET A 1 -8.34 2.38 -5.25
C MET A 1 -7.11 3.16 -4.82
N SER A 2 -6.25 3.61 -5.75
CA SER A 2 -5.11 4.52 -5.43
C SER A 2 -5.45 5.91 -5.95
N ILE A 3 -5.41 6.89 -5.06
CA ILE A 3 -5.66 8.31 -5.37
C ILE A 3 -4.66 9.13 -4.54
N ASP A 4 -3.67 9.71 -5.21
CA ASP A 4 -2.57 10.44 -4.55
C ASP A 4 -2.81 11.95 -4.50
N SER A 5 -3.83 12.47 -5.20
CA SER A 5 -4.26 13.87 -5.17
C SER A 5 -5.72 13.98 -5.62
N LEU A 6 -6.44 14.98 -5.11
CA LEU A 6 -7.77 15.41 -5.58
C LEU A 6 -7.70 16.64 -6.48
N ASP A 7 -6.51 17.23 -6.66
CA ASP A 7 -6.25 18.25 -7.67
C ASP A 7 -5.91 17.58 -9.02
N ALA A 8 -6.64 17.94 -10.09
CA ALA A 8 -6.49 17.29 -11.40
C ALA A 8 -5.10 17.46 -12.02
N LYS A 9 -4.48 18.64 -11.84
CA LYS A 9 -3.14 18.89 -12.38
C LYS A 9 -2.09 18.08 -11.62
N GLN A 10 -2.19 18.03 -10.31
CA GLN A 10 -1.28 17.28 -9.46
C GLN A 10 -1.46 15.77 -9.69
N TYR A 11 -2.70 15.30 -9.80
CA TYR A 11 -3.01 13.91 -10.13
C TYR A 11 -2.40 13.51 -11.48
N CYS A 12 -2.60 14.33 -12.53
CA CYS A 12 -2.01 14.10 -13.85
C CYS A 12 -0.48 14.07 -13.79
N ARG A 13 0.14 14.96 -13.02
CA ARG A 13 1.60 15.01 -12.83
C ARG A 13 2.13 13.73 -12.18
N LEU A 14 1.49 13.25 -11.09
CA LEU A 14 1.93 12.07 -10.36
C LEU A 14 1.68 10.78 -11.15
N THR A 15 0.50 10.65 -11.75
CA THR A 15 0.08 9.42 -12.43
C THR A 15 0.47 9.38 -13.91
N ARG A 16 0.88 10.52 -14.48
CA ARG A 16 1.08 10.73 -15.93
C ARG A 16 -0.18 10.45 -16.76
N ARG A 17 -1.36 10.58 -16.14
CA ARG A 17 -2.67 10.35 -16.76
C ARG A 17 -3.69 11.37 -16.28
N ASP A 18 -4.46 11.94 -17.18
CA ASP A 18 -5.56 12.87 -16.89
C ASP A 18 -6.88 12.09 -16.78
N VAL A 19 -7.02 11.30 -15.71
CA VAL A 19 -8.19 10.42 -15.47
C VAL A 19 -8.71 10.52 -14.03
N LEU A 20 -8.47 11.62 -13.34
CA LEU A 20 -8.98 11.81 -11.98
C LEU A 20 -10.51 11.74 -11.93
N SER A 21 -11.20 12.34 -12.93
CA SER A 21 -12.66 12.30 -13.03
C SER A 21 -13.20 10.87 -13.07
N ASP A 22 -12.55 9.98 -13.82
CA ASP A 22 -12.95 8.58 -13.93
C ASP A 22 -12.71 7.81 -12.63
N ALA A 23 -11.58 8.10 -11.95
CA ALA A 23 -11.28 7.53 -10.64
C ALA A 23 -12.33 7.94 -9.60
N LEU A 24 -12.72 9.22 -9.57
CA LEU A 24 -13.76 9.73 -8.66
C LEU A 24 -15.15 9.19 -9.02
N ALA A 25 -15.49 9.06 -10.31
CA ALA A 25 -16.73 8.43 -10.76
C ALA A 25 -16.80 6.96 -10.34
N GLY A 26 -15.68 6.23 -10.45
CA GLY A 26 -15.56 4.86 -9.94
C GLY A 26 -15.78 4.77 -8.44
N LEU A 27 -15.18 5.70 -7.65
CA LEU A 27 -15.37 5.80 -6.22
C LEU A 27 -16.84 6.05 -5.85
N ALA A 28 -17.49 6.99 -6.54
CA ALA A 28 -18.90 7.29 -6.34
C ALA A 28 -19.80 6.10 -6.68
N SER A 29 -19.47 5.35 -7.73
CA SER A 29 -20.21 4.14 -8.13
C SER A 29 -20.13 3.03 -7.07
N CYS A 30 -18.97 2.84 -6.43
CA CYS A 30 -18.82 1.93 -5.29
C CYS A 30 -19.75 2.33 -4.13
N GLY A 31 -19.81 3.63 -3.81
CA GLY A 31 -20.69 4.14 -2.76
C GLY A 31 -22.19 3.89 -3.05
N LYS A 32 -22.61 4.03 -4.31
CA LYS A 32 -24.01 3.78 -4.71
C LYS A 32 -24.47 2.33 -4.50
N VAL A 33 -23.55 1.38 -4.64
CA VAL A 33 -23.86 -0.06 -4.47
C VAL A 33 -23.46 -0.60 -3.09
N GLY A 34 -23.03 0.27 -2.17
CA GLY A 34 -22.64 -0.11 -0.82
C GLY A 34 -21.35 -0.94 -0.74
N LEU A 35 -20.50 -0.88 -1.77
CA LEU A 35 -19.23 -1.62 -1.77
C LEU A 35 -18.24 -0.95 -0.83
N PRO A 36 -17.66 -1.67 0.16
CA PRO A 36 -16.62 -1.12 1.03
C PRO A 36 -15.40 -0.66 0.22
N VAL A 37 -14.93 0.56 0.45
CA VAL A 37 -13.82 1.15 -0.30
C VAL A 37 -12.66 1.49 0.61
N LYS A 38 -11.46 1.19 0.12
CA LYS A 38 -10.18 1.63 0.68
C LYS A 38 -9.47 2.49 -0.36
N VAL A 39 -9.23 3.75 -0.04
CA VAL A 39 -8.45 4.68 -0.86
C VAL A 39 -7.02 4.68 -0.34
N ASN A 40 -6.06 4.38 -1.19
CA ASN A 40 -4.63 4.44 -0.86
C ASN A 40 -4.03 5.72 -1.40
N CYS A 41 -3.22 6.37 -0.60
CA CYS A 41 -2.36 7.47 -0.98
C CYS A 41 -0.94 7.19 -0.51
N VAL A 42 0.03 7.45 -1.38
CA VAL A 42 1.45 7.47 -1.03
C VAL A 42 1.89 8.93 -0.89
N PRO A 43 2.15 9.41 0.33
CA PRO A 43 2.67 10.75 0.56
C PRO A 43 4.07 10.91 -0.02
N VAL A 44 4.25 11.94 -0.84
CA VAL A 44 5.52 12.28 -1.49
C VAL A 44 5.91 13.69 -1.09
N ALA A 45 7.06 13.83 -0.44
CA ALA A 45 7.55 15.10 0.04
C ALA A 45 7.69 16.14 -1.09
N GLY A 46 7.19 17.36 -0.86
CA GLY A 46 7.21 18.43 -1.85
C GLY A 46 6.21 18.27 -3.00
N GLU A 47 5.50 17.15 -3.10
CA GLU A 47 4.55 16.88 -4.16
C GLU A 47 3.10 16.99 -3.67
N ASN A 48 2.59 15.99 -2.94
CA ASN A 48 1.20 15.92 -2.54
C ASN A 48 0.93 16.14 -1.04
N GLU A 49 1.90 16.61 -0.28
CA GLU A 49 1.73 16.84 1.16
C GLU A 49 0.58 17.80 1.51
N LYS A 50 0.25 18.73 0.61
CA LYS A 50 -0.87 19.67 0.79
C LYS A 50 -2.23 19.00 0.60
N GLU A 51 -2.27 17.90 -0.13
CA GLU A 51 -3.49 17.15 -0.45
C GLU A 51 -3.93 16.17 0.65
N LEU A 52 -3.04 15.86 1.61
CA LEU A 52 -3.29 14.81 2.60
C LEU A 52 -4.51 15.11 3.48
N LEU A 53 -4.74 16.39 3.84
CA LEU A 53 -5.93 16.80 4.57
C LEU A 53 -7.20 16.65 3.72
N HIS A 54 -7.17 17.08 2.46
CA HIS A 54 -8.31 16.93 1.53
C HIS A 54 -8.64 15.45 1.28
N LEU A 55 -7.62 14.61 1.15
CA LEU A 55 -7.84 13.15 1.02
C LEU A 55 -8.47 12.56 2.27
N ALA A 56 -8.06 13.01 3.47
CA ALA A 56 -8.65 12.56 4.72
C ALA A 56 -10.14 12.94 4.83
N GLU A 57 -10.56 14.05 4.23
CA GLU A 57 -11.97 14.49 4.20
C GLU A 57 -12.88 13.46 3.50
N LEU A 58 -12.36 12.62 2.62
CA LEU A 58 -13.13 11.51 2.05
C LEU A 58 -13.60 10.53 3.14
N ALA A 59 -12.74 10.20 4.10
CA ALA A 59 -13.14 9.35 5.22
C ALA A 59 -14.01 10.09 6.24
N LYS A 60 -13.87 11.44 6.34
CA LYS A 60 -14.76 12.26 7.15
C LYS A 60 -16.19 12.29 6.59
N ALA A 61 -16.31 12.47 5.27
CA ALA A 61 -17.60 12.61 4.59
C ALA A 61 -18.31 11.28 4.33
N TYR A 62 -17.56 10.19 4.12
CA TYR A 62 -18.09 8.89 3.68
C TYR A 62 -17.56 7.73 4.54
N PRO A 63 -18.30 6.61 4.66
CA PRO A 63 -17.90 5.43 5.42
C PRO A 63 -16.86 4.60 4.64
N MET A 64 -15.71 5.21 4.35
CA MET A 64 -14.61 4.56 3.65
C MET A 64 -13.30 4.66 4.44
N GLU A 65 -12.31 3.90 4.03
CA GLU A 65 -10.98 3.94 4.61
C GLU A 65 -10.02 4.71 3.70
N VAL A 66 -9.40 5.77 4.22
CA VAL A 66 -8.28 6.45 3.55
C VAL A 66 -6.99 6.00 4.20
N ARG A 67 -6.07 5.43 3.42
CA ARG A 67 -4.83 4.84 3.92
C ARG A 67 -3.63 5.59 3.37
N PHE A 68 -2.82 6.13 4.26
CA PHE A 68 -1.53 6.73 3.95
C PHE A 68 -0.44 5.67 4.06
N ILE A 69 0.33 5.48 2.99
CA ILE A 69 1.36 4.45 2.88
C ILE A 69 2.71 5.14 2.75
N GLU A 70 3.62 4.92 3.69
CA GLU A 70 4.97 5.49 3.59
C GLU A 70 5.66 5.02 2.32
N MET A 71 6.30 5.97 1.62
CA MET A 71 7.14 5.70 0.47
C MET A 71 8.29 4.79 0.87
N MET A 72 8.41 3.66 0.19
CA MET A 72 9.56 2.77 0.37
C MET A 72 10.70 3.18 -0.58
N PRO A 73 11.96 3.08 -0.16
CA PRO A 73 13.11 3.41 -0.99
C PRO A 73 13.39 2.30 -2.03
N ILE A 74 12.45 2.09 -2.95
CA ILE A 74 12.51 1.06 -4.01
C ILE A 74 12.27 1.74 -5.35
N GLY A 75 13.14 1.49 -6.32
CA GLY A 75 13.07 2.08 -7.65
C GLY A 75 13.01 3.61 -7.59
N GLU A 76 12.05 4.23 -8.26
CA GLU A 76 11.86 5.70 -8.27
C GLU A 76 11.61 6.28 -6.87
N GLY A 77 11.08 5.48 -5.94
CA GLY A 77 10.81 5.92 -4.57
C GLY A 77 12.06 6.31 -3.79
N SER A 78 13.24 5.82 -4.18
CA SER A 78 14.52 6.15 -3.55
C SER A 78 14.94 7.62 -3.75
N ALA A 79 14.37 8.30 -4.75
CA ALA A 79 14.67 9.70 -5.05
C ALA A 79 13.93 10.69 -4.14
N PHE A 80 12.94 10.23 -3.36
CA PHE A 80 12.09 11.10 -2.54
C PHE A 80 12.33 10.87 -1.05
N PRO A 81 12.46 11.94 -0.25
CA PRO A 81 12.53 11.81 1.19
C PRO A 81 11.19 11.26 1.72
N PRO A 82 11.22 10.33 2.69
CA PRO A 82 10.00 9.73 3.22
C PRO A 82 9.20 10.73 4.07
N VAL A 83 7.89 10.78 3.86
CA VAL A 83 6.94 11.47 4.75
C VAL A 83 6.47 10.45 5.79
N LYS A 84 6.82 10.69 7.06
CA LYS A 84 6.44 9.78 8.15
C LYS A 84 4.94 9.89 8.46
N ASN A 85 4.29 8.76 8.58
CA ASN A 85 2.86 8.69 8.93
C ASN A 85 2.51 9.37 10.26
N GLU A 86 3.44 9.37 11.22
CA GLU A 86 3.26 10.10 12.49
C GLU A 86 3.10 11.61 12.29
N THR A 87 3.87 12.19 11.36
CA THR A 87 3.75 13.60 11.00
C THR A 87 2.38 13.90 10.40
N ILE A 88 1.90 13.02 9.52
CA ILE A 88 0.57 13.15 8.91
C ILE A 88 -0.51 13.05 10.00
N ARG A 89 -0.40 12.08 10.90
CA ARG A 89 -1.36 11.91 12.00
C ARG A 89 -1.45 13.16 12.87
N LYS A 90 -0.31 13.72 13.28
CA LYS A 90 -0.27 14.97 14.07
C LYS A 90 -0.97 16.14 13.34
N ARG A 91 -0.72 16.31 12.04
CA ARG A 91 -1.38 17.36 11.25
C ARG A 91 -2.89 17.17 11.15
N LEU A 92 -3.35 15.91 11.05
CA LEU A 92 -4.78 15.60 11.08
C LEU A 92 -5.38 15.91 12.46
N GLU A 93 -4.68 15.56 13.54
CA GLU A 93 -5.11 15.85 14.92
C GLU A 93 -5.18 17.35 15.21
N GLU A 94 -4.26 18.15 14.68
CA GLU A 94 -4.29 19.63 14.78
C GLU A 94 -5.54 20.22 14.12
N VAL A 95 -6.06 19.62 13.05
CA VAL A 95 -7.21 20.15 12.30
C VAL A 95 -8.54 19.56 12.76
N TYR A 96 -8.57 18.26 13.09
CA TYR A 96 -9.81 17.51 13.32
C TYR A 96 -9.97 17.00 14.75
N GLY A 97 -9.03 17.32 15.65
CA GLY A 97 -9.01 16.79 17.01
C GLY A 97 -8.36 15.41 17.12
N GLU A 98 -8.30 14.91 18.34
CA GLU A 98 -7.62 13.64 18.67
C GLU A 98 -8.26 12.46 17.95
N PHE A 99 -7.41 11.53 17.48
CA PHE A 99 -7.81 10.30 16.84
C PHE A 99 -7.57 9.10 17.77
N ILE A 100 -8.56 8.25 17.89
CA ILE A 100 -8.52 7.02 18.69
C ILE A 100 -8.20 5.86 17.77
N GLN A 101 -7.24 5.03 18.14
CA GLN A 101 -6.92 3.81 17.40
C GLN A 101 -8.09 2.82 17.52
N THR A 102 -8.53 2.28 16.38
CA THR A 102 -9.57 1.25 16.33
C THR A 102 -8.96 -0.14 16.54
N GLU A 103 -9.77 -1.07 17.00
CA GLU A 103 -9.39 -2.48 17.02
C GLU A 103 -9.04 -2.98 15.62
N LYS A 104 -8.05 -3.86 15.55
CA LYS A 104 -7.57 -4.43 14.29
C LYS A 104 -8.25 -5.77 14.04
N ASP A 105 -8.86 -5.92 12.86
CA ASP A 105 -9.25 -7.24 12.33
C ASP A 105 -8.02 -7.89 11.66
N ASP A 106 -7.78 -9.17 11.93
CA ASP A 106 -6.65 -9.94 11.35
C ASP A 106 -6.64 -9.94 9.82
N ARG A 107 -7.78 -9.69 9.18
CA ARG A 107 -7.95 -9.58 7.73
C ARG A 107 -7.56 -8.21 7.15
N GLU A 108 -7.32 -7.20 7.98
CA GLU A 108 -7.07 -5.82 7.51
C GLU A 108 -5.64 -5.57 7.02
N GLY A 109 -4.75 -6.54 7.16
CA GLY A 109 -3.35 -6.43 6.73
C GLY A 109 -2.52 -5.53 7.66
N PRO A 110 -1.48 -4.82 7.15
CA PRO A 110 -0.54 -4.10 8.00
C PRO A 110 -0.98 -2.70 8.42
N ALA A 111 -2.15 -2.23 7.98
CA ALA A 111 -2.64 -0.91 8.32
C ALA A 111 -3.03 -0.83 9.80
N VAL A 112 -2.70 0.29 10.45
CA VAL A 112 -3.22 0.67 11.76
C VAL A 112 -4.24 1.78 11.53
N TYR A 113 -5.46 1.57 12.02
CA TYR A 113 -6.58 2.48 11.76
C TYR A 113 -6.92 3.35 12.94
N TYR A 114 -7.37 4.57 12.63
CA TYR A 114 -7.78 5.58 13.59
C TYR A 114 -9.08 6.23 13.14
N THR A 115 -9.88 6.68 14.10
CA THR A 115 -11.11 7.44 13.86
C THR A 115 -11.34 8.43 14.98
N ASN A 116 -12.30 9.34 14.79
CA ASN A 116 -12.87 10.18 15.85
C ASN A 116 -14.35 10.47 15.54
N GLU A 117 -15.02 11.24 16.40
CA GLU A 117 -16.45 11.54 16.26
C GLU A 117 -16.83 12.30 15.00
N HIS A 118 -15.87 12.97 14.34
CA HIS A 118 -16.10 13.75 13.12
C HIS A 118 -15.99 12.90 11.84
N PHE A 119 -15.52 11.66 11.94
CA PHE A 119 -15.26 10.80 10.79
C PHE A 119 -16.27 9.67 10.67
N LYS A 120 -16.93 9.55 9.51
CA LYS A 120 -17.81 8.41 9.19
C LYS A 120 -17.04 7.14 8.86
N GLY A 121 -15.82 7.29 8.37
CA GLY A 121 -14.89 6.23 8.03
C GLY A 121 -13.67 6.23 8.93
N ARG A 122 -12.56 5.66 8.44
CA ARG A 122 -11.32 5.51 9.20
C ARG A 122 -10.11 6.01 8.41
N ILE A 123 -9.11 6.53 9.13
CA ILE A 123 -7.79 6.82 8.57
C ILE A 123 -6.85 5.66 8.90
N GLY A 124 -6.23 5.07 7.88
CA GLY A 124 -5.27 3.99 8.03
C GLY A 124 -3.84 4.46 7.76
N PHE A 125 -2.90 3.94 8.51
CA PHE A 125 -1.47 4.18 8.29
C PHE A 125 -0.75 2.87 8.05
N ILE A 126 0.01 2.78 6.95
CA ILE A 126 0.91 1.67 6.63
C ILE A 126 2.32 2.24 6.65
N SER A 127 3.12 1.81 7.63
CA SER A 127 4.44 2.38 7.92
C SER A 127 5.56 1.35 7.73
N PRO A 128 5.84 0.92 6.49
CA PRO A 128 6.86 -0.09 6.23
C PRO A 128 8.28 0.37 6.56
N VAL A 129 8.51 1.68 6.63
CA VAL A 129 9.84 2.28 6.88
C VAL A 129 9.99 2.64 8.35
N SER A 130 9.06 3.47 8.90
CA SER A 130 9.21 3.98 10.27
C SER A 130 8.76 3.00 11.36
N ARG A 131 7.88 2.06 11.03
CA ARG A 131 7.40 0.99 11.92
C ARG A 131 7.32 -0.32 11.15
N SER A 132 8.48 -0.92 10.90
CA SER A 132 8.59 -2.18 10.18
C SER A 132 7.71 -3.27 10.82
N PHE A 133 6.91 -3.94 9.99
CA PHE A 133 6.07 -5.07 10.37
C PHE A 133 6.55 -6.38 9.73
N CYS A 134 7.83 -6.45 9.36
CA CYS A 134 8.41 -7.60 8.65
C CYS A 134 8.21 -8.93 9.40
N HIS A 135 8.30 -8.92 10.72
CA HIS A 135 8.09 -10.10 11.56
C HIS A 135 6.67 -10.67 11.54
N GLN A 136 5.67 -9.86 11.15
CA GLN A 136 4.26 -10.26 11.00
C GLN A 136 3.83 -10.31 9.52
N CYS A 137 4.77 -10.09 8.59
CA CYS A 137 4.44 -10.02 7.18
C CYS A 137 4.20 -11.40 6.58
N ASN A 138 2.96 -11.68 6.19
CA ASN A 138 2.52 -12.91 5.51
C ASN A 138 2.44 -12.77 3.98
N ARG A 139 2.99 -11.69 3.39
CA ARG A 139 2.87 -11.41 1.96
C ARG A 139 3.93 -12.14 1.17
N ILE A 140 3.52 -12.77 0.10
CA ILE A 140 4.36 -13.26 -0.99
C ILE A 140 3.89 -12.61 -2.29
N ARG A 141 4.74 -12.59 -3.31
CA ARG A 141 4.44 -12.01 -4.61
C ARG A 141 4.84 -12.95 -5.71
N MET A 142 4.19 -12.82 -6.84
CA MET A 142 4.61 -13.44 -8.09
C MET A 142 4.81 -12.33 -9.13
N THR A 143 5.94 -12.35 -9.82
CA THR A 143 6.21 -11.41 -10.91
C THR A 143 5.41 -11.79 -12.16
N ALA A 144 5.29 -10.84 -13.11
CA ALA A 144 4.63 -11.12 -14.40
C ALA A 144 5.30 -12.26 -15.18
N GLU A 145 6.59 -12.49 -14.92
CA GLU A 145 7.35 -13.59 -15.52
C GLU A 145 7.13 -14.96 -14.82
N GLY A 146 6.28 -15.00 -13.77
CA GLY A 146 5.99 -16.22 -13.03
C GLY A 146 7.05 -16.62 -12.02
N LYS A 147 7.78 -15.65 -11.48
CA LYS A 147 8.82 -15.88 -10.47
C LYS A 147 8.32 -15.50 -9.08
N LEU A 148 8.60 -16.35 -8.10
CA LEU A 148 8.24 -16.13 -6.71
C LEU A 148 9.18 -15.09 -6.05
N LYS A 149 8.59 -14.15 -5.30
CA LYS A 149 9.29 -13.24 -4.39
C LYS A 149 8.68 -13.35 -3.00
N LEU A 150 9.46 -13.73 -2.01
CA LEU A 150 9.02 -13.82 -0.63
C LEU A 150 8.97 -12.47 0.06
N CYS A 151 9.77 -11.53 -0.40
CA CYS A 151 9.81 -10.16 0.10
C CYS A 151 9.95 -9.16 -1.06
N LEU A 152 9.36 -7.97 -0.90
CA LEU A 152 9.46 -6.91 -1.89
C LEU A 152 10.91 -6.44 -2.09
N HIS A 153 11.66 -6.33 -1.00
CA HIS A 153 13.04 -5.85 -0.97
C HIS A 153 14.09 -6.90 -1.37
N HIS A 154 13.73 -8.17 -1.37
CA HIS A 154 14.68 -9.25 -1.70
C HIS A 154 14.60 -9.64 -3.18
N PRO A 155 15.65 -10.25 -3.74
CA PRO A 155 15.63 -10.77 -5.09
C PRO A 155 14.56 -11.86 -5.27
N VAL A 156 14.44 -12.36 -6.48
CA VAL A 156 13.58 -13.51 -6.79
C VAL A 156 14.09 -14.76 -6.08
N ASP A 157 13.17 -15.54 -5.50
CA ASP A 157 13.50 -16.76 -4.75
C ASP A 157 13.49 -18.00 -5.63
N CYS A 158 12.50 -18.15 -6.50
CA CYS A 158 12.47 -19.26 -7.47
C CYS A 158 11.62 -18.94 -8.71
N ASP A 159 11.86 -19.67 -9.80
CA ASP A 159 11.09 -19.58 -11.04
C ASP A 159 9.98 -20.65 -11.05
N LEU A 160 8.77 -20.26 -10.62
CA LEU A 160 7.61 -21.14 -10.61
C LEU A 160 7.13 -21.46 -12.01
N ARG A 161 7.32 -20.56 -12.97
CA ARG A 161 6.93 -20.80 -14.37
C ARG A 161 7.75 -21.93 -14.98
N GLU A 162 9.06 -21.94 -14.72
CA GLU A 162 9.94 -23.01 -15.21
C GLU A 162 9.54 -24.34 -14.60
N LEU A 163 9.28 -24.36 -13.29
CA LEU A 163 8.83 -25.56 -12.58
C LEU A 163 7.54 -26.14 -13.17
N VAL A 164 6.54 -25.28 -13.42
CA VAL A 164 5.27 -25.71 -14.05
C VAL A 164 5.48 -26.18 -15.49
N ARG A 165 6.30 -25.48 -16.28
CA ARG A 165 6.52 -25.82 -17.70
C ARG A 165 7.40 -27.06 -17.92
N SER A 166 8.23 -27.41 -16.95
CA SER A 166 9.00 -28.66 -16.96
C SER A 166 8.14 -29.90 -16.69
N GLY A 167 6.86 -29.71 -16.37
CA GLY A 167 5.92 -30.80 -16.09
C GLY A 167 6.00 -31.31 -14.65
N ALA A 168 6.44 -30.45 -13.71
CA ALA A 168 6.42 -30.81 -12.29
C ALA A 168 5.01 -31.10 -11.80
N GLU A 169 4.85 -32.15 -11.02
CA GLU A 169 3.57 -32.53 -10.43
C GLU A 169 3.12 -31.52 -9.35
N PRO A 170 1.81 -31.36 -9.12
CA PRO A 170 1.29 -30.40 -8.12
C PRO A 170 1.91 -30.55 -6.73
N GLU A 171 2.19 -31.79 -6.31
CA GLU A 171 2.80 -32.11 -5.01
C GLU A 171 4.23 -31.59 -4.91
N GLU A 172 4.99 -31.66 -5.99
CA GLU A 172 6.35 -31.13 -6.09
C GLU A 172 6.34 -29.60 -6.01
N ILE A 173 5.42 -28.95 -6.76
CA ILE A 173 5.23 -27.50 -6.73
C ILE A 173 4.87 -27.04 -5.31
N GLN A 174 3.93 -27.73 -4.66
CA GLN A 174 3.51 -27.44 -3.29
C GLN A 174 4.69 -27.55 -2.30
N LYS A 175 5.49 -28.61 -2.43
CA LYS A 175 6.68 -28.82 -1.59
C LYS A 175 7.68 -27.68 -1.73
N VAL A 176 8.01 -27.30 -2.98
CA VAL A 176 8.91 -26.18 -3.27
C VAL A 176 8.37 -24.88 -2.67
N LEU A 177 7.08 -24.59 -2.85
CA LEU A 177 6.46 -23.40 -2.28
C LEU A 177 6.55 -23.38 -0.76
N GLN A 178 6.24 -24.49 -0.09
CA GLN A 178 6.33 -24.58 1.37
C GLN A 178 7.77 -24.35 1.88
N GLU A 179 8.75 -25.00 1.28
CA GLU A 179 10.15 -24.85 1.62
C GLU A 179 10.63 -23.40 1.46
N ARG A 180 10.25 -22.74 0.35
CA ARG A 180 10.62 -21.35 0.10
C ARG A 180 9.93 -20.38 1.07
N ILE A 181 8.64 -20.58 1.34
CA ILE A 181 7.87 -19.72 2.28
C ILE A 181 8.48 -19.78 3.69
N LEU A 182 8.93 -20.96 4.13
CA LEU A 182 9.62 -21.11 5.42
C LEU A 182 10.97 -20.34 5.49
N GLN A 183 11.59 -20.08 4.35
CA GLN A 183 12.83 -19.31 4.23
C GLN A 183 12.59 -17.80 4.11
N LYS A 184 11.32 -17.34 4.21
CA LYS A 184 11.00 -15.92 4.09
C LYS A 184 11.84 -15.08 5.08
N PRO A 185 12.53 -14.03 4.59
CA PRO A 185 13.33 -13.17 5.45
C PRO A 185 12.47 -12.49 6.53
N ARG A 186 12.99 -12.43 7.74
CA ARG A 186 12.33 -11.72 8.86
C ARG A 186 12.53 -10.22 8.80
N ASP A 187 13.50 -9.75 8.03
CA ASP A 187 13.78 -8.35 7.79
C ASP A 187 13.88 -8.07 6.28
N GLY A 188 13.15 -7.05 5.83
CA GLY A 188 13.08 -6.64 4.42
C GLY A 188 13.99 -5.47 4.06
N HIS A 189 14.61 -4.80 5.04
CA HIS A 189 15.32 -3.54 4.82
C HIS A 189 16.79 -3.70 4.39
N THR A 190 17.28 -4.91 4.21
CA THR A 190 18.70 -5.21 4.01
C THR A 190 19.16 -5.26 2.56
N THR A 191 18.26 -5.14 1.59
CA THR A 191 18.62 -5.24 0.17
C THR A 191 18.08 -4.07 -0.63
N ASP A 192 18.89 -3.62 -1.60
CA ASP A 192 18.51 -2.59 -2.55
C ASP A 192 17.84 -3.24 -3.78
N GLU A 193 16.51 -3.14 -3.86
CA GLU A 193 15.76 -3.56 -5.04
C GLU A 193 15.60 -2.36 -5.99
N SER A 194 16.40 -2.34 -7.04
CA SER A 194 16.42 -1.24 -8.03
C SER A 194 15.35 -1.35 -9.12
N ARG A 195 14.67 -2.49 -9.23
CA ARG A 195 13.65 -2.69 -10.27
C ARG A 195 12.38 -1.88 -9.98
N PRO A 196 11.72 -1.35 -11.02
CA PRO A 196 10.44 -0.66 -10.86
C PRO A 196 9.36 -1.56 -10.23
N MET A 197 8.51 -0.98 -9.38
CA MET A 197 7.46 -1.71 -8.66
C MET A 197 6.56 -2.56 -9.57
N TRP A 198 6.22 -2.08 -10.76
CA TRP A 198 5.38 -2.80 -11.72
C TRP A 198 6.02 -4.08 -12.28
N LYS A 199 7.36 -4.21 -12.21
CA LYS A 199 8.08 -5.45 -12.60
C LYS A 199 8.18 -6.47 -11.49
N ILE A 200 7.94 -6.08 -10.25
CA ILE A 200 8.12 -6.92 -9.07
C ILE A 200 6.81 -7.30 -8.37
N GLY A 201 5.69 -7.16 -9.06
CA GLY A 201 4.38 -7.55 -8.55
C GLY A 201 3.80 -6.57 -7.51
N GLY A 202 3.99 -5.28 -7.73
CA GLY A 202 3.47 -4.18 -6.89
C GLY A 202 2.51 -3.29 -7.62
#